data_28b6508ec8d2f652874c8a98c47d8019
#
_entry.id   28b6508ec8d2f652874c8a98c47d8019
#
_cell.length_a   1.000
_cell.length_b   1.000
_cell.length_c   1.000
_cell.angle_alpha   90.00
_cell.angle_beta   90.00
_cell.angle_gamma   90.00
#
_symmetry.space_group_name_H-M   'P 1'
#
loop_
_entity.id
_entity.type
_entity.pdbx_description
1 polymer ?
#
loop_
_entity_poly.entity_id
_entity_poly.type
_entity_poly.pdbx_seq_one_letter_code
_entity_poly.pdbx_strand_id
1 'polypeptide(L)'
;MFVYAALRHPEDAATIQRVLAIPPKRHEKNLVTYLTEDEADALIEACNRDTWTGRRDHTMLVLAIQTGLRISELIGLTVADITVGTGANVHTIGKGRKERRTPLVPHTVEALRAWLTERGGNPADPLFPTSTGKPLSRDAIEHRVALHVAKAEQSCPSIRDKHVTTHTLRHTCAMRLLHSGVDITVIALWLGHAQVTTTSIYLHADMTQKEQAIAKVTPPSTKPGRYQPTDTLLAYLDSL
;
A
#
# COMPACT_ATOMS: atom_id res chain seq x y z
N MET A 1 -21.17 17.05 7.20
CA MET A 1 -22.29 17.17 8.16
C MET A 1 -22.52 18.62 8.58
N PHE A 2 -21.59 19.33 9.24
CA PHE A 2 -21.79 20.68 9.75
C PHE A 2 -22.09 21.75 8.69
N VAL A 3 -21.47 21.68 7.51
CA VAL A 3 -21.79 22.60 6.39
C VAL A 3 -23.26 22.49 5.96
N TYR A 4 -23.79 21.26 5.91
CA TYR A 4 -25.19 21.02 5.60
C TYR A 4 -26.15 21.50 6.74
N ALA A 5 -25.71 21.31 7.98
CA ALA A 5 -26.46 21.79 9.14
C ALA A 5 -26.57 23.33 9.16
N ALA A 6 -25.52 24.06 8.79
CA ALA A 6 -25.52 25.53 8.71
C ALA A 6 -26.58 26.09 7.74
N LEU A 7 -26.89 25.34 6.68
CA LEU A 7 -27.91 25.73 5.69
C LEU A 7 -29.35 25.50 6.20
N ARG A 8 -29.53 24.56 7.13
CA ARG A 8 -30.86 24.22 7.67
C ARG A 8 -31.20 24.87 9.01
N HIS A 9 -30.17 25.33 9.73
CA HIS A 9 -30.26 25.95 11.04
C HIS A 9 -29.50 27.28 11.05
N PRO A 10 -30.03 28.31 10.38
CA PRO A 10 -29.38 29.62 10.31
C PRO A 10 -29.26 30.29 11.69
N GLU A 11 -30.13 29.96 12.63
CA GLU A 11 -30.07 30.38 14.02
C GLU A 11 -28.78 29.95 14.73
N ASP A 12 -28.20 28.82 14.33
CA ASP A 12 -26.97 28.26 14.90
C ASP A 12 -25.72 28.54 14.04
N ALA A 13 -25.85 29.32 12.97
CA ALA A 13 -24.80 29.53 11.97
C ALA A 13 -23.45 29.98 12.60
N ALA A 14 -23.51 30.91 13.59
CA ALA A 14 -22.31 31.40 14.25
C ALA A 14 -21.59 30.32 15.07
N THR A 15 -22.33 29.41 15.69
CA THR A 15 -21.77 28.27 16.45
C THR A 15 -21.20 27.24 15.48
N ILE A 16 -21.91 26.94 14.41
CA ILE A 16 -21.44 26.00 13.38
C ILE A 16 -20.18 26.53 12.69
N GLN A 17 -20.09 27.82 12.38
CA GLN A 17 -18.88 28.43 11.84
C GLN A 17 -17.69 28.34 12.79
N ARG A 18 -17.88 28.56 14.09
CA ARG A 18 -16.80 28.37 15.08
C ARG A 18 -16.30 26.93 15.11
N VAL A 19 -17.21 25.94 15.01
CA VAL A 19 -16.81 24.53 14.92
C VAL A 19 -16.06 24.22 13.62
N LEU A 20 -16.51 24.75 12.49
CA LEU A 20 -15.85 24.59 11.19
C LEU A 20 -14.49 25.29 11.12
N ALA A 21 -14.30 26.36 11.91
CA ALA A 21 -13.02 27.08 12.01
C ALA A 21 -11.98 26.33 12.88
N ILE A 22 -12.37 25.30 13.62
CA ILE A 22 -11.41 24.47 14.37
C ILE A 22 -10.53 23.74 13.36
N PRO A 23 -9.21 24.01 13.32
CA PRO A 23 -8.34 23.34 12.40
C PRO A 23 -8.34 21.84 12.67
N PRO A 24 -8.30 20.98 11.63
CA PRO A 24 -8.20 19.55 11.82
C PRO A 24 -6.93 19.23 12.62
N LYS A 25 -7.05 18.29 13.57
CA LYS A 25 -5.91 17.83 14.36
C LYS A 25 -4.77 17.41 13.41
N ARG A 26 -3.60 18.01 13.58
CA ARG A 26 -2.39 17.59 12.88
C ARG A 26 -2.03 16.20 13.40
N HIS A 27 -2.18 15.20 12.55
CA HIS A 27 -1.65 13.88 12.84
C HIS A 27 -0.18 13.87 12.42
N GLU A 28 0.68 13.39 13.30
CA GLU A 28 2.04 13.05 12.91
C GLU A 28 1.94 12.04 11.75
N LYS A 29 2.65 12.34 10.66
CA LYS A 29 2.74 11.42 9.53
C LYS A 29 3.69 10.30 9.96
N ASN A 30 3.16 9.26 10.57
CA ASN A 30 3.95 8.06 10.86
C ASN A 30 4.53 7.54 9.54
N LEU A 31 5.80 7.12 9.61
CA LEU A 31 6.44 6.44 8.50
C LEU A 31 5.58 5.22 8.10
N VAL A 32 5.36 5.08 6.81
CA VAL A 32 4.55 3.98 6.27
C VAL A 32 5.31 2.68 6.49
N THR A 33 4.73 1.77 7.27
CA THR A 33 5.28 0.41 7.45
C THR A 33 5.02 -0.40 6.20
N TYR A 34 6.07 -0.97 5.62
CA TYR A 34 6.02 -1.89 4.48
C TYR A 34 7.05 -3.01 4.65
N LEU A 35 6.91 -4.09 3.89
CA LEU A 35 7.84 -5.20 3.87
C LEU A 35 8.92 -4.96 2.81
N THR A 36 10.18 -5.29 3.15
CA THR A 36 11.25 -5.42 2.16
C THR A 36 10.97 -6.61 1.23
N GLU A 37 11.79 -6.82 0.20
CA GLU A 37 11.63 -7.98 -0.68
C GLU A 37 11.82 -9.28 0.10
N ASP A 38 12.90 -9.38 0.88
CA ASP A 38 13.19 -10.56 1.69
C ASP A 38 12.08 -10.87 2.71
N GLU A 39 11.49 -9.85 3.33
CA GLU A 39 10.38 -10.00 4.29
C GLU A 39 9.08 -10.43 3.58
N ALA A 40 8.82 -9.90 2.38
CA ALA A 40 7.66 -10.29 1.59
C ALA A 40 7.78 -11.74 1.11
N ASP A 41 8.97 -12.15 0.68
CA ASP A 41 9.24 -13.51 0.25
C ASP A 41 9.17 -14.49 1.45
N ALA A 42 9.76 -14.14 2.59
CA ALA A 42 9.66 -14.93 3.81
C ALA A 42 8.19 -15.11 4.25
N LEU A 43 7.36 -14.07 4.14
CA LEU A 43 5.93 -14.15 4.46
C LEU A 43 5.19 -15.12 3.52
N ILE A 44 5.48 -15.09 2.22
CA ILE A 44 4.88 -15.97 1.21
C ILE A 44 5.33 -17.41 1.45
N GLU A 45 6.61 -17.63 1.72
CA GLU A 45 7.19 -18.95 1.95
C GLU A 45 6.75 -19.59 3.28
N ALA A 46 6.36 -18.78 4.26
CA ALA A 46 5.81 -19.27 5.54
C ALA A 46 4.49 -20.04 5.38
N CYS A 47 3.85 -19.97 4.20
CA CYS A 47 2.63 -20.71 3.90
C CYS A 47 2.96 -22.19 3.67
N ASN A 48 2.40 -23.09 4.50
CA ASN A 48 2.57 -24.54 4.30
C ASN A 48 1.77 -25.01 3.07
N ARG A 49 2.46 -25.16 1.94
CA ARG A 49 1.85 -25.58 0.66
C ARG A 49 1.43 -27.06 0.61
N ASP A 50 1.76 -27.87 1.61
CA ASP A 50 1.27 -29.25 1.70
C ASP A 50 -0.22 -29.32 2.07
N THR A 51 -0.75 -28.24 2.67
CA THR A 51 -2.16 -28.14 3.04
C THR A 51 -2.96 -27.27 2.06
N TRP A 52 -4.21 -27.64 1.84
CA TRP A 52 -5.15 -26.85 1.02
C TRP A 52 -5.23 -25.38 1.51
N THR A 53 -5.36 -25.20 2.83
CA THR A 53 -5.41 -23.84 3.42
C THR A 53 -4.13 -23.06 3.15
N GLY A 54 -2.98 -23.69 3.25
CA GLY A 54 -1.70 -23.04 3.00
C GLY A 54 -1.49 -22.67 1.54
N ARG A 55 -1.95 -23.48 0.58
CA ARG A 55 -1.93 -23.13 -0.86
C ARG A 55 -2.87 -21.96 -1.18
N ARG A 56 -4.05 -21.96 -0.57
CA ARG A 56 -4.98 -20.83 -0.64
C ARG A 56 -4.32 -19.54 -0.13
N ASP A 57 -3.75 -19.60 1.08
CA ASP A 57 -3.14 -18.43 1.72
C ASP A 57 -1.91 -17.95 0.97
N HIS A 58 -1.08 -18.85 0.47
CA HIS A 58 0.05 -18.54 -0.41
C HIS A 58 -0.41 -17.71 -1.62
N THR A 59 -1.41 -18.21 -2.36
CA THR A 59 -1.92 -17.53 -3.55
C THR A 59 -2.56 -16.20 -3.20
N MET A 60 -3.26 -16.12 -2.07
CA MET A 60 -3.87 -14.89 -1.56
C MET A 60 -2.81 -13.83 -1.22
N LEU A 61 -1.72 -14.20 -0.54
CA LEU A 61 -0.64 -13.29 -0.20
C LEU A 61 0.13 -12.81 -1.42
N VAL A 62 0.46 -13.72 -2.34
CA VAL A 62 1.11 -13.38 -3.63
C VAL A 62 0.27 -12.35 -4.39
N LEU A 63 -1.05 -12.58 -4.52
CA LEU A 63 -1.96 -11.65 -5.19
C LEU A 63 -2.03 -10.31 -4.45
N ALA A 64 -2.18 -10.33 -3.12
CA ALA A 64 -2.32 -9.11 -2.32
C ALA A 64 -1.07 -8.23 -2.38
N ILE A 65 0.13 -8.81 -2.29
CA ILE A 65 1.41 -8.09 -2.36
C ILE A 65 1.65 -7.53 -3.76
N GLN A 66 1.33 -8.26 -4.82
CA GLN A 66 1.54 -7.81 -6.18
C GLN A 66 0.55 -6.70 -6.59
N THR A 67 -0.71 -6.81 -6.17
CA THR A 67 -1.78 -5.94 -6.67
C THR A 67 -2.15 -4.79 -5.73
N GLY A 68 -1.81 -4.92 -4.44
CA GLY A 68 -2.16 -3.94 -3.42
C GLY A 68 -3.67 -3.80 -3.19
N LEU A 69 -4.45 -4.85 -3.39
CA LEU A 69 -5.89 -4.85 -3.16
C LEU A 69 -6.24 -4.46 -1.72
N ARG A 70 -7.36 -3.73 -1.56
CA ARG A 70 -7.92 -3.51 -0.23
C ARG A 70 -8.49 -4.82 0.31
N ILE A 71 -8.52 -4.97 1.62
CA ILE A 71 -9.07 -6.20 2.24
C ILE A 71 -10.51 -6.47 1.79
N SER A 72 -11.34 -5.44 1.65
CA SER A 72 -12.71 -5.58 1.16
C SER A 72 -12.78 -6.03 -0.30
N GLU A 73 -11.85 -5.59 -1.14
CA GLU A 73 -11.72 -6.03 -2.53
C GLU A 73 -11.27 -7.48 -2.57
N LEU A 74 -10.26 -7.84 -1.77
CA LEU A 74 -9.74 -9.21 -1.68
C LEU A 74 -10.80 -10.22 -1.23
N ILE A 75 -11.61 -9.86 -0.23
CA ILE A 75 -12.75 -10.67 0.26
C ILE A 75 -13.81 -10.86 -0.83
N GLY A 76 -14.09 -9.80 -1.59
CA GLY A 76 -15.14 -9.79 -2.60
C GLY A 76 -14.76 -10.45 -3.93
N LEU A 77 -13.50 -10.88 -4.10
CA LEU A 77 -13.08 -11.53 -5.35
C LEU A 77 -13.80 -12.86 -5.57
N THR A 78 -14.27 -13.03 -6.79
CA THR A 78 -14.81 -14.28 -7.32
C THR A 78 -13.84 -14.89 -8.34
N VAL A 79 -14.09 -16.12 -8.73
CA VAL A 79 -13.32 -16.79 -9.80
C VAL A 79 -13.41 -16.01 -11.11
N ALA A 80 -14.58 -15.45 -11.43
CA ALA A 80 -14.81 -14.66 -12.64
C ALA A 80 -13.97 -13.39 -12.73
N ASP A 81 -13.50 -12.87 -11.58
CA ASP A 81 -12.68 -11.65 -11.53
C ASP A 81 -11.22 -11.88 -11.96
N ILE A 82 -10.82 -13.13 -12.18
CA ILE A 82 -9.45 -13.51 -12.52
C ILE A 82 -9.34 -13.95 -13.97
N THR A 83 -8.49 -13.30 -14.73
CA THR A 83 -8.07 -13.73 -16.06
C THR A 83 -6.63 -14.21 -16.00
N VAL A 84 -6.37 -15.50 -16.31
CA VAL A 84 -5.02 -16.11 -16.28
C VAL A 84 -4.45 -16.41 -17.68
N GLY A 85 -5.15 -16.01 -18.74
CA GLY A 85 -4.72 -16.15 -20.14
C GLY A 85 -3.99 -14.92 -20.67
N THR A 86 -4.09 -14.69 -21.98
CA THR A 86 -3.57 -13.48 -22.63
C THR A 86 -4.19 -12.24 -21.97
N GLY A 87 -3.34 -11.27 -21.59
CA GLY A 87 -3.80 -10.08 -20.86
C GLY A 87 -4.21 -10.37 -19.41
N ALA A 88 -3.50 -11.29 -18.74
CA ALA A 88 -3.78 -11.70 -17.37
C ALA A 88 -3.97 -10.48 -16.45
N ASN A 89 -5.10 -10.47 -15.73
CA ASN A 89 -5.46 -9.37 -14.84
C ASN A 89 -6.45 -9.82 -13.76
N VAL A 90 -6.52 -9.04 -12.69
CA VAL A 90 -7.60 -9.10 -11.71
C VAL A 90 -8.52 -7.91 -11.92
N HIS A 91 -9.82 -8.17 -12.01
CA HIS A 91 -10.88 -7.17 -12.06
C HIS A 91 -11.39 -6.87 -10.65
N THR A 92 -11.58 -5.61 -10.31
CA THR A 92 -12.10 -5.21 -9.00
C THR A 92 -13.02 -4.01 -9.10
N ILE A 93 -14.02 -3.99 -8.23
CA ILE A 93 -14.94 -2.87 -8.06
C ILE A 93 -14.62 -2.19 -6.73
N GLY A 94 -14.05 -0.99 -6.79
CA GLY A 94 -13.65 -0.21 -5.63
C GLY A 94 -14.75 0.70 -5.08
N LYS A 95 -14.36 1.57 -4.12
CA LYS A 95 -15.27 2.57 -3.53
C LYS A 95 -15.89 3.46 -4.62
N GLY A 96 -17.21 3.63 -4.56
CA GLY A 96 -17.96 4.43 -5.54
C GLY A 96 -18.19 3.69 -6.87
N ARG A 97 -18.18 2.34 -6.86
CA ARG A 97 -18.36 1.47 -8.04
C ARG A 97 -17.35 1.72 -9.17
N LYS A 98 -16.16 2.24 -8.82
CA LYS A 98 -15.09 2.41 -9.78
C LYS A 98 -14.45 1.06 -10.07
N GLU A 99 -14.54 0.63 -11.30
CA GLU A 99 -13.91 -0.58 -11.79
C GLU A 99 -12.45 -0.33 -12.12
N ARG A 100 -11.59 -1.31 -11.86
CA ARG A 100 -10.23 -1.33 -12.36
C ARG A 100 -9.78 -2.74 -12.69
N ARG A 101 -8.88 -2.83 -13.63
CA ARG A 101 -8.17 -4.06 -13.99
C ARG A 101 -6.69 -3.87 -13.65
N THR A 102 -6.17 -4.73 -12.80
CA THR A 102 -4.75 -4.71 -12.41
C THR A 102 -4.05 -5.86 -13.11
N PRO A 103 -3.01 -5.59 -13.94
CA PRO A 103 -2.26 -6.65 -14.62
C PRO A 103 -1.58 -7.58 -13.62
N LEU A 104 -1.43 -8.84 -14.01
CA LEU A 104 -0.78 -9.86 -13.20
C LEU A 104 0.56 -10.27 -13.82
N VAL A 105 1.60 -10.35 -12.98
CA VAL A 105 2.92 -10.84 -13.41
C VAL A 105 2.91 -12.38 -13.54
N PRO A 106 3.82 -12.98 -14.35
CA PRO A 106 3.82 -14.41 -14.63
C PRO A 106 3.78 -15.30 -13.38
N HIS A 107 4.57 -14.97 -12.36
CA HIS A 107 4.60 -15.72 -11.10
C HIS A 107 3.22 -15.75 -10.40
N THR A 108 2.53 -14.61 -10.34
CA THR A 108 1.18 -14.52 -9.76
C THR A 108 0.15 -15.30 -10.59
N VAL A 109 0.29 -15.25 -11.92
CA VAL A 109 -0.57 -16.02 -12.85
C VAL A 109 -0.40 -17.52 -12.63
N GLU A 110 0.82 -18.00 -12.44
CA GLU A 110 1.12 -19.41 -12.17
C GLU A 110 0.48 -19.86 -10.85
N ALA A 111 0.67 -19.12 -9.77
CA ALA A 111 0.05 -19.41 -8.49
C ALA A 111 -1.49 -19.43 -8.57
N LEU A 112 -2.08 -18.46 -9.25
CA LEU A 112 -3.53 -18.39 -9.45
C LEU A 112 -4.05 -19.54 -10.31
N ARG A 113 -3.35 -19.93 -11.37
CA ARG A 113 -3.73 -21.04 -12.23
C ARG A 113 -3.74 -22.37 -11.47
N ALA A 114 -2.69 -22.63 -10.69
CA ALA A 114 -2.62 -23.81 -9.85
C ALA A 114 -3.75 -23.83 -8.82
N TRP A 115 -4.01 -22.70 -8.16
CA TRP A 115 -5.09 -22.55 -7.19
C TRP A 115 -6.48 -22.75 -7.82
N LEU A 116 -6.76 -22.11 -8.97
CA LEU A 116 -8.04 -22.23 -9.67
C LEU A 116 -8.31 -23.66 -10.12
N THR A 117 -7.28 -24.39 -10.54
CA THR A 117 -7.39 -25.81 -10.91
C THR A 117 -7.74 -26.67 -9.69
N GLU A 118 -7.09 -26.44 -8.56
CA GLU A 118 -7.31 -27.22 -7.34
C GLU A 118 -8.68 -26.92 -6.71
N ARG A 119 -9.01 -25.63 -6.58
CA ARG A 119 -10.25 -25.24 -5.92
C ARG A 119 -11.50 -25.61 -6.70
N GLY A 120 -11.42 -25.66 -8.05
CA GLY A 120 -12.57 -25.86 -8.92
C GLY A 120 -13.65 -24.79 -8.73
N GLY A 121 -14.91 -25.17 -8.88
CA GLY A 121 -16.08 -24.35 -8.59
C GLY A 121 -16.58 -23.49 -9.75
N ASN A 122 -17.60 -22.67 -9.48
CA ASN A 122 -18.27 -21.84 -10.47
C ASN A 122 -17.66 -20.43 -10.54
N PRO A 123 -17.87 -19.70 -11.64
CA PRO A 123 -17.37 -18.33 -11.78
C PRO A 123 -17.79 -17.37 -10.66
N ALA A 124 -18.98 -17.53 -10.10
CA ALA A 124 -19.50 -16.68 -9.03
C ALA A 124 -19.02 -17.05 -7.63
N ASP A 125 -18.30 -18.16 -7.49
CA ASP A 125 -17.80 -18.58 -6.17
C ASP A 125 -16.66 -17.70 -5.68
N PRO A 126 -16.49 -17.52 -4.34
CA PRO A 126 -15.38 -16.75 -3.78
C PRO A 126 -14.03 -17.29 -4.26
N LEU A 127 -13.10 -16.41 -4.63
CA LEU A 127 -11.76 -16.83 -5.06
C LEU A 127 -11.00 -17.54 -3.94
N PHE A 128 -11.10 -17.02 -2.71
CA PHE A 128 -10.45 -17.58 -1.51
C PHE A 128 -11.50 -17.99 -0.48
N PRO A 129 -12.11 -19.18 -0.64
CA PRO A 129 -13.16 -19.63 0.27
C PRO A 129 -12.61 -20.17 1.59
N THR A 130 -13.49 -20.30 2.57
CA THR A 130 -13.30 -21.19 3.73
C THR A 130 -13.39 -22.64 3.30
N SER A 131 -13.07 -23.60 4.19
CA SER A 131 -13.28 -25.04 3.95
C SER A 131 -14.75 -25.41 3.67
N THR A 132 -15.70 -24.55 4.03
CA THR A 132 -17.13 -24.71 3.77
C THR A 132 -17.64 -23.96 2.53
N GLY A 133 -16.74 -23.41 1.71
CA GLY A 133 -17.07 -22.70 0.48
C GLY A 133 -17.50 -21.24 0.65
N LYS A 134 -17.59 -20.72 1.89
CA LYS A 134 -17.98 -19.32 2.15
C LYS A 134 -16.81 -18.37 1.96
N PRO A 135 -17.04 -17.06 1.66
CA PRO A 135 -15.97 -16.06 1.64
C PRO A 135 -15.25 -16.00 2.99
N LEU A 136 -13.96 -15.68 2.98
CA LEU A 136 -13.22 -15.35 4.20
C LEU A 136 -13.74 -14.03 4.78
N SER A 137 -13.85 -13.94 6.09
CA SER A 137 -14.10 -12.66 6.77
C SER A 137 -12.81 -11.81 6.85
N ARG A 138 -12.97 -10.51 7.17
CA ARG A 138 -11.83 -9.63 7.45
C ARG A 138 -10.93 -10.21 8.52
N ASP A 139 -11.53 -10.60 9.65
CA ASP A 139 -10.80 -11.12 10.82
C ASP A 139 -10.09 -12.43 10.48
N ALA A 140 -10.70 -13.29 9.64
CA ALA A 140 -10.08 -14.51 9.19
C ALA A 140 -8.82 -14.22 8.34
N ILE A 141 -8.86 -13.23 7.44
CA ILE A 141 -7.69 -12.85 6.62
C ILE A 141 -6.61 -12.24 7.51
N GLU A 142 -6.95 -11.30 8.39
CA GLU A 142 -5.97 -10.67 9.31
C GLU A 142 -5.34 -11.73 10.23
N HIS A 143 -6.13 -12.68 10.75
CA HIS A 143 -5.59 -13.80 11.53
C HIS A 143 -4.63 -14.68 10.69
N ARG A 144 -4.95 -14.95 9.42
CA ARG A 144 -4.05 -15.73 8.54
C ARG A 144 -2.76 -14.97 8.25
N VAL A 145 -2.81 -13.67 8.00
CA VAL A 145 -1.62 -12.82 7.86
C VAL A 145 -0.76 -12.91 9.13
N ALA A 146 -1.34 -12.69 10.30
CA ALA A 146 -0.62 -12.75 11.58
C ALA A 146 0.03 -14.11 11.82
N LEU A 147 -0.67 -15.21 11.50
CA LEU A 147 -0.13 -16.56 11.61
C LEU A 147 1.11 -16.77 10.72
N HIS A 148 1.07 -16.30 9.49
CA HIS A 148 2.19 -16.43 8.55
C HIS A 148 3.34 -15.50 8.91
N VAL A 149 3.07 -14.30 9.43
CA VAL A 149 4.10 -13.40 9.98
C VAL A 149 4.86 -14.07 11.12
N ALA A 150 4.16 -14.65 12.11
CA ALA A 150 4.79 -15.34 13.22
C ALA A 150 5.68 -16.52 12.78
N LYS A 151 5.35 -17.16 11.65
CA LYS A 151 6.21 -18.21 11.06
C LYS A 151 7.40 -17.62 10.32
N ALA A 152 7.17 -16.54 9.54
CA ALA A 152 8.21 -15.87 8.77
C ALA A 152 9.30 -15.27 9.67
N GLU A 153 8.98 -14.88 10.91
CA GLU A 153 9.95 -14.40 11.90
C GLU A 153 11.11 -15.38 12.16
N GLN A 154 10.88 -16.66 11.95
CA GLN A 154 11.91 -17.69 12.14
C GLN A 154 13.01 -17.62 11.07
N SER A 155 12.65 -17.30 9.84
CA SER A 155 13.57 -17.19 8.70
C SER A 155 14.01 -15.74 8.44
N CYS A 156 13.17 -14.75 8.79
CA CYS A 156 13.40 -13.32 8.57
C CYS A 156 13.08 -12.53 9.84
N PRO A 157 14.02 -12.43 10.82
CA PRO A 157 13.76 -11.78 12.11
C PRO A 157 13.37 -10.29 12.03
N SER A 158 13.75 -9.59 10.97
CA SER A 158 13.43 -8.16 10.78
C SER A 158 11.93 -7.88 10.68
N ILE A 159 11.11 -8.89 10.31
CA ILE A 159 9.65 -8.74 10.22
C ILE A 159 8.99 -8.59 11.60
N ARG A 160 9.66 -9.04 12.69
CA ARG A 160 9.15 -9.02 14.07
C ARG A 160 8.80 -7.62 14.54
N ASP A 161 9.59 -6.63 14.15
CA ASP A 161 9.43 -5.24 14.61
C ASP A 161 8.34 -4.49 13.82
N LYS A 162 7.66 -5.18 12.90
CA LYS A 162 6.64 -4.61 12.03
C LYS A 162 5.26 -5.13 12.37
N HIS A 163 4.30 -4.21 12.54
CA HIS A 163 2.89 -4.57 12.63
C HIS A 163 2.34 -4.84 11.23
N VAL A 164 2.42 -6.09 10.78
CA VAL A 164 2.01 -6.51 9.44
C VAL A 164 0.53 -6.82 9.40
N THR A 165 -0.19 -6.06 8.58
CA THR A 165 -1.63 -6.20 8.30
C THR A 165 -1.86 -6.28 6.80
N THR A 166 -3.08 -6.53 6.36
CA THR A 166 -3.43 -6.44 4.93
C THR A 166 -3.15 -5.04 4.35
N HIS A 167 -3.21 -4.00 5.19
CA HIS A 167 -2.86 -2.65 4.77
C HIS A 167 -1.35 -2.49 4.55
N THR A 168 -0.53 -3.15 5.36
CA THR A 168 0.93 -3.24 5.18
C THR A 168 1.27 -3.92 3.84
N LEU A 169 0.55 -4.98 3.45
CA LEU A 169 0.75 -5.63 2.14
C LEU A 169 0.48 -4.66 0.97
N ARG A 170 -0.55 -3.83 1.11
CA ARG A 170 -0.84 -2.79 0.12
C ARG A 170 0.24 -1.71 0.08
N HIS A 171 0.77 -1.30 1.22
CA HIS A 171 1.91 -0.38 1.29
C HIS A 171 3.16 -0.99 0.64
N THR A 172 3.39 -2.29 0.87
CA THR A 172 4.47 -3.04 0.21
C THR A 172 4.35 -3.00 -1.30
N CYS A 173 3.17 -3.25 -1.86
CA CYS A 173 2.90 -3.09 -3.29
C CYS A 173 3.28 -1.68 -3.79
N ALA A 174 2.80 -0.64 -3.10
CA ALA A 174 3.07 0.74 -3.47
C ALA A 174 4.57 1.07 -3.47
N MET A 175 5.28 0.67 -2.41
CA MET A 175 6.71 0.92 -2.24
C MET A 175 7.54 0.16 -3.28
N ARG A 176 7.19 -1.10 -3.60
CA ARG A 176 7.85 -1.88 -4.67
C ARG A 176 7.72 -1.21 -6.02
N LEU A 177 6.52 -0.72 -6.37
CA LEU A 177 6.31 0.04 -7.61
C LEU A 177 7.11 1.35 -7.62
N LEU A 178 7.14 2.05 -6.49
CA LEU A 178 7.87 3.31 -6.34
C LEU A 178 9.39 3.10 -6.49
N HIS A 179 9.96 2.09 -5.83
CA HIS A 179 11.37 1.74 -5.92
C HIS A 179 11.77 1.27 -7.33
N SER A 180 10.82 0.67 -8.07
CA SER A 180 11.01 0.33 -9.48
C SER A 180 10.91 1.54 -10.42
N GLY A 181 10.75 2.77 -9.89
CA GLY A 181 10.69 4.00 -10.68
C GLY A 181 9.34 4.27 -11.35
N VAL A 182 8.28 3.59 -10.95
CA VAL A 182 6.93 3.83 -11.47
C VAL A 182 6.42 5.19 -10.98
N ASP A 183 5.86 5.98 -11.90
CA ASP A 183 5.30 7.29 -11.58
C ASP A 183 4.17 7.20 -10.53
N ILE A 184 4.13 8.18 -9.62
CA ILE A 184 3.18 8.20 -8.50
C ILE A 184 1.72 8.24 -8.95
N THR A 185 1.43 8.82 -10.12
CA THR A 185 0.08 8.86 -10.68
C THR A 185 -0.35 7.47 -11.18
N VAL A 186 0.59 6.72 -11.76
CA VAL A 186 0.36 5.32 -12.15
C VAL A 186 0.15 4.44 -10.93
N ILE A 187 0.92 4.65 -9.84
CA ILE A 187 0.73 3.94 -8.57
C ILE A 187 -0.67 4.27 -7.98
N ALA A 188 -1.10 5.53 -8.05
CA ALA A 188 -2.45 5.93 -7.61
C ALA A 188 -3.55 5.21 -8.39
N LEU A 189 -3.42 5.11 -9.72
CA LEU A 189 -4.34 4.35 -10.58
C LEU A 189 -4.31 2.86 -10.25
N TRP A 190 -3.12 2.28 -10.11
CA TRP A 190 -2.93 0.88 -9.75
C TRP A 190 -3.66 0.52 -8.47
N LEU A 191 -3.47 1.32 -7.44
CA LEU A 191 -4.09 1.12 -6.14
C LEU A 191 -5.58 1.53 -6.10
N GLY A 192 -6.10 2.24 -7.10
CA GLY A 192 -7.45 2.78 -7.10
C GLY A 192 -7.65 3.85 -6.02
N HIS A 193 -6.69 4.78 -5.89
CA HIS A 193 -6.85 5.97 -5.07
C HIS A 193 -7.69 7.00 -5.82
N ALA A 194 -8.68 7.59 -5.14
CA ALA A 194 -9.51 8.64 -5.72
C ALA A 194 -8.73 9.94 -5.94
N GLN A 195 -7.69 10.15 -5.15
CA GLN A 195 -6.82 11.33 -5.18
C GLN A 195 -5.35 10.90 -5.09
N VAL A 196 -4.48 11.51 -5.91
CA VAL A 196 -3.03 11.26 -5.90
C VAL A 196 -2.41 11.64 -4.55
N THR A 197 -2.98 12.63 -3.84
CA THR A 197 -2.56 13.03 -2.50
C THR A 197 -2.57 11.87 -1.48
N THR A 198 -3.43 10.87 -1.67
CA THR A 198 -3.41 9.65 -0.84
C THR A 198 -2.16 8.80 -1.10
N THR A 199 -1.58 8.91 -2.29
CA THR A 199 -0.39 8.16 -2.71
C THR A 199 0.89 8.91 -2.35
N SER A 200 0.84 10.24 -2.18
CA SER A 200 2.03 11.07 -1.84
C SER A 200 2.67 10.71 -0.50
N ILE A 201 1.97 9.98 0.38
CA ILE A 201 2.55 9.47 1.64
C ILE A 201 3.77 8.58 1.38
N TYR A 202 3.79 7.85 0.26
CA TYR A 202 4.90 6.97 -0.11
C TYR A 202 6.16 7.76 -0.51
N LEU A 203 6.01 8.91 -1.16
CA LEU A 203 7.13 9.80 -1.51
C LEU A 203 7.83 10.36 -0.25
N HIS A 204 7.06 10.59 0.82
CA HIS A 204 7.65 11.05 2.08
C HIS A 204 8.42 9.95 2.82
N ALA A 205 8.02 8.70 2.64
CA ALA A 205 8.65 7.54 3.26
C ALA A 205 9.93 7.10 2.54
N ASP A 206 10.13 7.52 1.28
CA ASP A 206 11.21 7.04 0.44
C ASP A 206 12.42 7.99 0.42
N MET A 207 13.43 7.67 1.21
CA MET A 207 14.74 8.36 1.18
C MET A 207 15.56 7.94 -0.03
N THR A 208 15.42 6.71 -0.50
CA THR A 208 16.20 6.16 -1.61
C THR A 208 15.97 6.94 -2.91
N GLN A 209 14.73 7.32 -3.22
CA GLN A 209 14.43 8.17 -4.37
C GLN A 209 15.03 9.56 -4.25
N LYS A 210 15.07 10.13 -3.05
CA LYS A 210 15.71 11.44 -2.82
C LYS A 210 17.21 11.36 -3.04
N GLU A 211 17.85 10.30 -2.56
CA GLU A 211 19.28 10.02 -2.78
C GLU A 211 19.59 9.80 -4.26
N GLN A 212 18.77 9.01 -4.96
CA GLN A 212 18.89 8.81 -6.40
C GLN A 212 18.67 10.10 -7.21
N ALA A 213 17.74 10.94 -6.80
CA ALA A 213 17.51 12.23 -7.43
C ALA A 213 18.70 13.16 -7.24
N ILE A 214 19.28 13.23 -6.05
CA ILE A 214 20.49 14.01 -5.74
C ILE A 214 21.69 13.47 -6.54
N ALA A 215 21.83 12.16 -6.65
CA ALA A 215 22.92 11.54 -7.42
C ALA A 215 22.89 11.87 -8.93
N LYS A 216 21.72 12.23 -9.46
CA LYS A 216 21.55 12.68 -10.85
C LYS A 216 21.85 14.16 -11.05
N VAL A 217 21.93 14.93 -9.97
CA VAL A 217 22.24 16.37 -10.03
C VAL A 217 23.76 16.53 -10.01
N THR A 218 24.30 17.11 -11.09
CA THR A 218 25.73 17.48 -11.10
C THR A 218 25.95 18.55 -10.03
N PRO A 219 26.83 18.33 -9.04
CA PRO A 219 27.13 19.35 -8.06
C PRO A 219 27.63 20.62 -8.74
N PRO A 220 27.24 21.82 -8.31
CA PRO A 220 27.82 23.02 -8.82
C PRO A 220 29.34 22.96 -8.60
N SER A 221 30.13 23.36 -9.61
CA SER A 221 31.60 23.34 -9.58
C SER A 221 32.22 24.39 -8.64
N THR A 222 31.65 24.48 -7.44
CA THR A 222 32.12 25.34 -6.38
C THR A 222 33.11 24.57 -5.51
N LYS A 223 34.32 25.12 -5.37
CA LYS A 223 35.29 24.60 -4.40
C LYS A 223 34.65 24.67 -3.00
N PRO A 224 34.66 23.58 -2.21
CA PRO A 224 34.24 23.64 -0.83
C PRO A 224 35.13 24.66 -0.11
N GLY A 225 34.58 25.78 0.22
CA GLY A 225 35.27 26.84 0.95
C GLY A 225 34.39 27.32 2.08
N ARG A 226 34.95 27.44 3.27
CA ARG A 226 34.28 28.12 4.36
C ARG A 226 34.20 29.61 3.97
N TYR A 227 32.99 30.15 3.86
CA TYR A 227 32.81 31.58 3.63
C TYR A 227 33.55 32.33 4.75
N GLN A 228 34.52 33.13 4.40
CA GLN A 228 35.18 34.06 5.29
C GLN A 228 34.65 35.46 4.92
N PRO A 229 33.86 36.11 5.81
CA PRO A 229 33.41 37.47 5.56
C PRO A 229 34.58 38.40 5.45
N THR A 230 34.51 39.39 4.59
CA THR A 230 35.55 40.44 4.49
C THR A 230 35.54 41.26 5.75
N ASP A 231 36.72 41.79 6.16
CA ASP A 231 36.89 42.63 7.33
C ASP A 231 35.92 43.82 7.36
N THR A 232 35.56 44.35 6.19
CA THR A 232 34.57 45.44 6.05
C THR A 232 33.15 45.00 6.46
N LEU A 233 32.76 43.74 6.20
CA LEU A 233 31.47 43.23 6.59
C LEU A 233 31.43 42.95 8.10
N LEU A 234 32.52 42.46 8.67
CA LEU A 234 32.63 42.25 10.11
C LEU A 234 32.59 43.60 10.86
N ALA A 235 33.30 44.62 10.39
CA ALA A 235 33.26 45.97 10.97
C ALA A 235 31.88 46.62 10.90
N TYR A 236 31.11 46.35 9.83
CA TYR A 236 29.72 46.82 9.70
C TYR A 236 28.80 46.13 10.70
N LEU A 237 28.96 44.83 10.90
CA LEU A 237 28.14 44.07 11.85
C LEU A 237 28.44 44.40 13.29
N ASP A 238 29.71 44.74 13.62
CA ASP A 238 30.12 45.20 14.95
C ASP A 238 29.64 46.63 15.25
N SER A 239 29.19 47.39 14.23
CA SER A 239 28.68 48.75 14.37
C SER A 239 27.16 48.83 14.55
N LEU A 240 26.44 47.70 14.49
CA LEU A 240 25.00 47.59 14.69
C LEU A 240 24.67 47.28 16.16
#